data_ff8fc126ce3efc2d2328b21b1abe7fdb
#
_entry.id   ff8fc126ce3efc2d2328b21b1abe7fdb
#
_cell.length_a   1.000
_cell.length_b   1.000
_cell.length_c   1.000
_cell.angle_alpha   90.00
_cell.angle_beta   90.00
_cell.angle_gamma   90.00
#
_symmetry.space_group_name_H-M   'P 1'
#
loop_
_entity.id
_entity.type
_entity.pdbx_description
1 polymer ?
#
loop_
_entity_poly.entity_id
_entity_poly.type
_entity_poly.pdbx_seq_one_letter_code
_entity_poly.pdbx_strand_id
1 'polypeptide(L)'
;MPRKLTPITPGEILLMEFIKPLGISQSRLARDLSVPVRRVKDIVQGKRAITPDTALRLAVYFNMTPEFWMNLQSHYDLKLAKQNLLPKIARSIRPAEKKAA
;
A
#
# COMPACT_ATOMS: atom_id res chain seq x y z
N MET A 1 -12.81 25.35 2.22
CA MET A 1 -11.63 25.08 2.93
C MET A 1 -10.85 23.91 2.33
N PRO A 2 -9.79 24.21 1.73
CA PRO A 2 -9.04 23.12 1.15
C PRO A 2 -8.49 22.21 2.24
N ARG A 3 -8.68 20.96 2.04
CA ARG A 3 -8.22 19.98 2.98
C ARG A 3 -7.35 18.99 2.26
N LYS A 4 -6.19 18.76 2.82
CA LYS A 4 -5.33 17.76 2.27
C LYS A 4 -5.95 16.40 2.47
N LEU A 5 -6.23 15.72 1.39
CA LEU A 5 -6.83 14.41 1.47
C LEU A 5 -5.76 13.38 1.80
N THR A 6 -6.05 12.55 2.78
CA THR A 6 -5.18 11.45 3.11
C THR A 6 -5.41 10.34 2.10
N PRO A 7 -4.38 9.88 1.44
CA PRO A 7 -4.55 8.79 0.49
C PRO A 7 -5.05 7.52 1.16
N ILE A 8 -5.82 6.75 0.43
CA ILE A 8 -6.31 5.47 0.93
C ILE A 8 -5.14 4.50 0.99
N THR A 9 -4.96 3.87 2.15
CA THR A 9 -3.86 2.94 2.33
C THR A 9 -4.18 1.59 1.72
N PRO A 10 -3.16 0.82 1.35
CA PRO A 10 -3.39 -0.56 0.91
C PRO A 10 -4.12 -1.39 1.96
N GLY A 11 -3.89 -1.11 3.25
CA GLY A 11 -4.57 -1.83 4.31
C GLY A 11 -6.06 -1.56 4.33
N GLU A 12 -6.47 -0.34 4.00
CA GLU A 12 -7.90 -0.03 3.90
C GLU A 12 -8.54 -0.82 2.77
N ILE A 13 -7.84 -0.94 1.65
CA ILE A 13 -8.33 -1.75 0.53
C ILE A 13 -8.48 -3.20 0.97
N LEU A 14 -7.46 -3.73 1.66
CA LEU A 14 -7.52 -5.09 2.16
C LEU A 14 -8.73 -5.29 3.06
N LEU A 15 -8.97 -4.35 3.98
CA LEU A 15 -10.08 -4.46 4.90
C LEU A 15 -11.42 -4.34 4.20
N MET A 16 -11.60 -3.31 3.39
CA MET A 16 -12.91 -2.97 2.86
C MET A 16 -13.31 -3.82 1.66
N GLU A 17 -12.32 -4.23 0.85
CA GLU A 17 -12.63 -4.94 -0.39
C GLU A 17 -12.46 -6.44 -0.27
N PHE A 18 -11.78 -6.92 0.78
CA PHE A 18 -11.50 -8.35 0.90
C PHE A 18 -11.94 -8.93 2.23
N ILE A 19 -11.47 -8.37 3.34
CA ILE A 19 -11.76 -8.96 4.65
C ILE A 19 -13.24 -8.86 4.98
N LYS A 20 -13.81 -7.66 4.88
CA LYS A 20 -15.22 -7.46 5.22
C LYS A 20 -16.15 -8.22 4.28
N PRO A 21 -15.99 -8.14 2.96
CA PRO A 21 -16.91 -8.88 2.08
C PRO A 21 -16.88 -10.38 2.30
N LEU A 22 -15.72 -10.93 2.67
CA LEU A 22 -15.61 -12.36 2.92
C LEU A 22 -16.06 -12.76 4.31
N GLY A 23 -16.29 -11.78 5.19
CA GLY A 23 -16.75 -12.09 6.53
C GLY A 23 -15.74 -12.82 7.39
N ILE A 24 -14.43 -12.64 7.11
CA ILE A 24 -13.40 -13.25 7.92
C ILE A 24 -12.84 -12.24 8.89
N SER A 25 -12.20 -12.73 9.94
CA SER A 25 -11.55 -11.85 10.89
C SER A 25 -10.10 -11.62 10.49
N GLN A 26 -9.50 -10.56 11.03
CA GLN A 26 -8.08 -10.33 10.79
C GLN A 26 -7.23 -11.45 11.35
N SER A 27 -7.65 -12.02 12.48
CA SER A 27 -6.94 -13.15 13.06
C SER A 27 -7.00 -14.38 12.17
N ARG A 28 -8.15 -14.62 11.56
CA ARG A 28 -8.28 -15.73 10.65
C ARG A 28 -7.41 -15.54 9.43
N LEU A 29 -7.42 -14.32 8.88
CA LEU A 29 -6.58 -14.04 7.73
C LEU A 29 -5.11 -14.29 8.05
N ALA A 30 -4.66 -13.80 9.19
CA ALA A 30 -3.27 -14.00 9.58
C ALA A 30 -2.92 -15.46 9.68
N ARG A 31 -3.81 -16.24 10.31
CA ARG A 31 -3.59 -17.67 10.43
C ARG A 31 -3.52 -18.34 9.06
N ASP A 32 -4.44 -17.98 8.19
CA ASP A 32 -4.48 -18.58 6.86
C ASP A 32 -3.29 -18.18 6.01
N LEU A 33 -2.74 -16.98 6.25
CA LEU A 33 -1.53 -16.52 5.55
C LEU A 33 -0.25 -17.04 6.20
N SER A 34 -0.35 -17.66 7.35
CA SER A 34 0.78 -18.13 8.15
C SER A 34 1.70 -16.99 8.56
N VAL A 35 1.11 -15.91 9.04
CA VAL A 35 1.85 -14.76 9.57
C VAL A 35 1.29 -14.40 10.93
N PRO A 36 2.07 -13.66 11.73
CA PRO A 36 1.53 -13.18 13.02
C PRO A 36 0.34 -12.24 12.80
N VAL A 37 -0.63 -12.29 13.71
CA VAL A 37 -1.80 -11.44 13.58
C VAL A 37 -1.41 -9.95 13.60
N ARG A 38 -0.34 -9.61 14.29
CA ARG A 38 0.15 -8.24 14.34
C ARG A 38 0.45 -7.72 12.94
N ARG A 39 0.98 -8.57 12.07
CA ARG A 39 1.29 -8.14 10.71
C ARG A 39 0.02 -7.67 10.00
N VAL A 40 -1.06 -8.45 10.08
CA VAL A 40 -2.31 -8.07 9.44
C VAL A 40 -2.89 -6.82 10.07
N LYS A 41 -2.90 -6.76 11.40
CA LYS A 41 -3.44 -5.60 12.09
C LYS A 41 -2.70 -4.32 11.74
N ASP A 42 -1.38 -4.38 11.70
CA ASP A 42 -0.58 -3.20 11.39
C ASP A 42 -0.81 -2.74 9.96
N ILE A 43 -0.97 -3.68 9.03
CA ILE A 43 -1.26 -3.32 7.64
C ILE A 43 -2.62 -2.65 7.54
N VAL A 44 -3.64 -3.24 8.17
CA VAL A 44 -4.99 -2.69 8.13
C VAL A 44 -5.03 -1.29 8.73
N GLN A 45 -4.25 -1.05 9.78
CA GLN A 45 -4.21 0.25 10.44
C GLN A 45 -3.31 1.26 9.73
N GLY A 46 -2.67 0.86 8.64
CA GLY A 46 -1.80 1.77 7.91
C GLY A 46 -0.43 1.96 8.53
N LYS A 47 -0.07 1.11 9.48
CA LYS A 47 1.21 1.23 10.18
C LYS A 47 2.32 0.41 9.54
N ARG A 48 1.98 -0.46 8.61
CA ARG A 48 2.96 -1.33 7.98
C ARG A 48 2.66 -1.44 6.50
N ALA A 49 3.70 -1.35 5.70
CA ALA A 49 3.57 -1.47 4.25
C ALA A 49 3.39 -2.93 3.85
N ILE A 50 2.80 -3.12 2.68
CA ILE A 50 2.74 -4.44 2.06
C ILE A 50 4.07 -4.67 1.36
N THR A 51 4.80 -5.66 1.85
CA THR A 51 6.08 -6.06 1.27
C THR A 51 5.85 -7.18 0.26
N PRO A 52 6.87 -7.51 -0.54
CA PRO A 52 6.73 -8.63 -1.47
C PRO A 52 6.30 -9.92 -0.80
N ASP A 53 6.81 -10.21 0.40
CA ASP A 53 6.40 -11.41 1.12
C ASP A 53 4.90 -11.42 1.38
N THR A 54 4.37 -10.31 1.89
CA THR A 54 2.94 -10.22 2.15
C THR A 54 2.13 -10.24 0.86
N ALA A 55 2.63 -9.57 -0.18
CA ALA A 55 1.93 -9.54 -1.46
C ALA A 55 1.80 -10.95 -2.05
N LEU A 56 2.85 -11.75 -1.95
CA LEU A 56 2.80 -13.11 -2.44
C LEU A 56 1.79 -13.94 -1.66
N ARG A 57 1.77 -13.80 -0.34
CA ARG A 57 0.83 -14.55 0.48
C ARG A 57 -0.62 -14.17 0.18
N LEU A 58 -0.88 -12.88 0.06
CA LEU A 58 -2.23 -12.41 -0.27
C LEU A 58 -2.65 -12.88 -1.66
N ALA A 59 -1.71 -12.87 -2.61
CA ALA A 59 -2.01 -13.31 -3.97
C ALA A 59 -2.40 -14.78 -3.99
N VAL A 60 -1.68 -15.61 -3.27
CA VAL A 60 -2.02 -17.03 -3.20
C VAL A 60 -3.38 -17.21 -2.52
N TYR A 61 -3.59 -16.51 -1.41
CA TYR A 61 -4.81 -16.68 -0.63
C TYR A 61 -6.05 -16.27 -1.41
N PHE A 62 -5.99 -15.12 -2.09
CA PHE A 62 -7.13 -14.59 -2.82
C PHE A 62 -7.13 -14.99 -4.30
N ASN A 63 -6.17 -15.79 -4.72
CA ASN A 63 -6.08 -16.26 -6.10
C ASN A 63 -6.00 -15.09 -7.08
N MET A 64 -5.01 -14.25 -6.88
CA MET A 64 -4.79 -13.08 -7.71
C MET A 64 -3.28 -12.85 -7.85
N THR A 65 -2.87 -11.80 -8.56
CA THR A 65 -1.45 -11.56 -8.77
C THR A 65 -0.87 -10.72 -7.64
N PRO A 66 0.40 -10.96 -7.27
CA PRO A 66 1.02 -10.13 -6.24
C PRO A 66 1.26 -8.70 -6.70
N GLU A 67 1.34 -8.47 -8.01
CA GLU A 67 1.51 -7.12 -8.53
C GLU A 67 0.36 -6.19 -8.11
N PHE A 68 -0.84 -6.72 -7.98
CA PHE A 68 -1.96 -5.91 -7.51
C PHE A 68 -1.60 -5.23 -6.18
N TRP A 69 -1.09 -6.02 -5.23
CA TRP A 69 -0.78 -5.51 -3.91
C TRP A 69 0.43 -4.58 -3.91
N MET A 70 1.44 -4.92 -4.69
CA MET A 70 2.63 -4.08 -4.77
C MET A 70 2.32 -2.76 -5.48
N ASN A 71 1.45 -2.79 -6.48
CA ASN A 71 1.05 -1.56 -7.15
C ASN A 71 0.25 -0.64 -6.24
N LEU A 72 -0.62 -1.21 -5.40
CA LEU A 72 -1.33 -0.40 -4.41
C LEU A 72 -0.35 0.28 -3.47
N GLN A 73 0.64 -0.46 -2.99
CA GLN A 73 1.61 0.10 -2.06
C GLN A 73 2.46 1.17 -2.73
N SER A 74 2.94 0.90 -3.91
CA SER A 74 3.78 1.84 -4.63
C SER A 74 3.01 3.12 -4.95
N HIS A 75 1.78 2.98 -5.38
CA HIS A 75 0.95 4.14 -5.69
C HIS A 75 0.72 4.99 -4.45
N TYR A 76 0.44 4.35 -3.34
CA TYR A 76 0.23 5.04 -2.06
C TYR A 76 1.50 5.77 -1.62
N ASP A 77 2.63 5.06 -1.65
CA ASP A 77 3.90 5.64 -1.24
C ASP A 77 4.25 6.85 -2.10
N LEU A 78 4.05 6.73 -3.40
CA LEU A 78 4.39 7.81 -4.30
C LEU A 78 3.48 9.01 -4.11
N LYS A 79 2.20 8.77 -3.87
CA LYS A 79 1.26 9.85 -3.65
C LYS A 79 1.62 10.65 -2.39
N LEU A 80 1.98 9.95 -1.31
CA LEU A 80 2.43 10.62 -0.10
C LEU A 80 3.70 11.41 -0.35
N ALA A 81 4.65 10.81 -1.06
CA ALA A 81 5.91 11.48 -1.33
C ALA A 81 5.70 12.73 -2.17
N LYS A 82 4.80 12.66 -3.15
CA LYS A 82 4.50 13.84 -3.95
C LYS A 82 3.93 14.96 -3.10
N GLN A 83 3.04 14.63 -2.18
CA GLN A 83 2.44 15.65 -1.32
C GLN A 83 3.45 16.26 -0.36
N ASN A 84 4.33 15.45 0.19
CA ASN A 84 5.19 15.88 1.28
C ASN A 84 6.59 16.28 0.85
N LEU A 85 7.09 15.74 -0.24
CA LEU A 85 8.48 15.92 -0.62
C LEU A 85 8.68 16.62 -1.97
N LEU A 86 7.75 16.45 -2.88
CA LEU A 86 7.98 16.91 -4.26
C LEU A 86 8.26 18.41 -4.35
N PRO A 87 7.52 19.29 -3.65
CA PRO A 87 7.82 20.72 -3.78
C PRO A 87 9.25 21.06 -3.37
N LYS A 88 9.72 20.43 -2.30
CA LYS A 88 11.09 20.68 -1.83
C LYS A 88 12.10 20.08 -2.80
N ILE A 89 11.85 18.89 -3.29
CA ILE A 89 12.76 18.24 -4.22
C ILE A 89 12.84 19.04 -5.51
N ALA A 90 11.69 19.50 -6.00
CA ALA A 90 11.67 20.25 -7.26
C ALA A 90 12.50 21.52 -7.16
N ARG A 91 12.50 22.16 -5.99
CA ARG A 91 13.29 23.36 -5.80
C ARG A 91 14.77 23.07 -5.65
N SER A 92 15.11 21.86 -5.21
CA SER A 92 16.51 21.50 -4.94
C SER A 92 17.23 20.95 -6.15
N ILE A 93 16.48 20.36 -7.08
CA ILE A 93 17.07 19.64 -8.19
C ILE A 93 17.19 20.57 -9.39
N ARG A 94 18.35 20.55 -9.99
CA ARG A 94 18.55 21.21 -11.25
C ARG A 94 18.44 20.17 -12.36
N PRO A 95 17.36 20.20 -13.13
CA PRO A 95 17.19 19.15 -14.13
C PRO A 95 18.33 19.14 -15.14
N ALA A 96 18.67 17.96 -15.59
CA ALA A 96 19.68 17.82 -16.63
C ALA A 96 19.15 18.44 -17.91
N GLU A 97 20.06 19.06 -18.63
CA GLU A 97 19.70 19.62 -19.90
C GLU A 97 19.44 18.49 -20.86
N LYS A 98 18.22 18.50 -21.40
CA LYS A 98 17.81 17.37 -22.18
C LYS A 98 18.09 17.62 -23.64
N LYS A 99 18.85 16.76 -24.23
CA LYS A 99 19.07 16.86 -25.65
C LYS A 99 17.96 16.15 -26.36
N ALA A 100 17.51 16.77 -27.43
CA ALA A 100 16.53 16.13 -28.29
C ALA A 100 17.14 14.85 -28.81
N ALA A 101 16.45 13.78 -28.67
CA ALA A 101 16.93 12.50 -29.11
C ALA A 101 16.63 12.32 -30.60
#